data_40a362a5ecd0426d27a1888bc6729359
#
_entry.id   40a362a5ecd0426d27a1888bc6729359
#
_cell.length_a   1.000
_cell.length_b   1.000
_cell.length_c   1.000
_cell.angle_alpha   90.00
_cell.angle_beta   90.00
_cell.angle_gamma   90.00
#
_symmetry.space_group_name_H-M   'P 1'
#
loop_
_entity.id
_entity.type
_entity.pdbx_description
1 polymer ?
#
loop_
_entity_poly.entity_id
_entity_poly.type
_entity_poly.pdbx_seq_one_letter_code
_entity_poly.pdbx_strand_id
1 'polypeptide(L)'
;MFRQEEVFVGGWQEKTLEAMLRRRFEQQIAQLPPLGAGRLAELSPGAFERKIEQCWQDVERKPMRAQQLAEIWKSVLGSIDIQADCLSREEHELVERALILGGSVRIEDAQELEAARALSLRLWASLGLVSGRPYLELETPVLEPVARAFAREQHEEIRQKLESFQAWLTGLLYRIGVIDDRQPQQVLLRDVMGVFAEHEQLMQLARRYLWASCDCVDYSGGVMLVHSALADPHHLIATGRRRQSLFMPPEIPVPMDILPEEIPLQRDLERAISGALRSGYNEADVARNLRFLCKQGAPLHAMEDVLQSTLIVYVSTGMRGALANMYYRMPKWIESAERAALQ
;
A
#
# COMPACT_ATOMS: atom_id res chain seq x y z
N MET A 1 30.80 -31.11 -6.71
CA MET A 1 31.59 -29.96 -6.18
C MET A 1 30.94 -28.60 -6.44
N PHE A 2 29.82 -28.51 -7.19
CA PHE A 2 29.12 -27.25 -7.54
C PHE A 2 27.95 -26.82 -6.62
N ARG A 3 27.54 -27.65 -5.64
CA ARG A 3 26.43 -27.34 -4.73
C ARG A 3 26.80 -26.49 -3.51
N GLN A 4 28.08 -26.39 -3.15
CA GLN A 4 28.49 -25.61 -1.97
C GLN A 4 28.71 -24.11 -2.28
N GLU A 5 29.04 -23.74 -3.52
CA GLU A 5 29.27 -22.34 -3.89
C GLU A 5 27.93 -21.58 -4.07
N GLU A 6 26.89 -22.22 -4.61
CA GLU A 6 25.56 -21.58 -4.77
C GLU A 6 24.88 -21.28 -3.42
N VAL A 7 25.05 -22.17 -2.43
CA VAL A 7 24.53 -21.97 -1.06
C VAL A 7 25.29 -20.83 -0.35
N PHE A 8 26.58 -20.68 -0.63
CA PHE A 8 27.40 -19.64 0.01
C PHE A 8 27.09 -18.23 -0.56
N VAL A 9 26.86 -18.11 -1.86
CA VAL A 9 26.50 -16.84 -2.51
C VAL A 9 25.09 -16.39 -2.10
N GLY A 10 24.12 -17.30 -2.05
CA GLY A 10 22.76 -17.00 -1.57
C GLY A 10 22.72 -16.48 -0.14
N GLY A 11 23.49 -17.10 0.77
CA GLY A 11 23.56 -16.68 2.16
C GLY A 11 24.24 -15.32 2.38
N TRP A 12 25.15 -14.89 1.49
CA TRP A 12 25.76 -13.56 1.53
C TRP A 12 24.80 -12.47 1.02
N GLN A 13 24.05 -12.73 -0.02
CA GLN A 13 23.04 -11.82 -0.56
C GLN A 13 21.91 -11.58 0.43
N GLU A 14 21.43 -12.65 1.09
CA GLU A 14 20.40 -12.59 2.11
C GLU A 14 20.85 -11.75 3.32
N LYS A 15 22.05 -12.00 3.85
CA LYS A 15 22.63 -11.18 4.94
C LYS A 15 22.85 -9.72 4.56
N THR A 16 23.19 -9.43 3.31
CA THR A 16 23.37 -8.06 2.82
C THR A 16 22.03 -7.35 2.71
N LEU A 17 21.00 -8.03 2.22
CA LEU A 17 19.63 -7.50 2.15
C LEU A 17 19.07 -7.22 3.54
N GLU A 18 19.21 -8.15 4.49
CA GLU A 18 18.82 -7.94 5.89
C GLU A 18 19.53 -6.74 6.51
N ALA A 19 20.84 -6.57 6.28
CA ALA A 19 21.59 -5.44 6.79
C ALA A 19 21.12 -4.10 6.19
N MET A 20 20.74 -4.09 4.91
CA MET A 20 20.20 -2.89 4.24
C MET A 20 18.80 -2.55 4.77
N LEU A 21 17.91 -3.54 4.89
CA LEU A 21 16.57 -3.36 5.44
C LEU A 21 16.64 -2.87 6.89
N ARG A 22 17.54 -3.43 7.68
CA ARG A 22 17.79 -3.00 9.06
C ARG A 22 18.28 -1.54 9.13
N ARG A 23 19.23 -1.14 8.29
CA ARG A 23 19.70 0.27 8.22
C ARG A 23 18.58 1.23 7.83
N ARG A 24 17.75 0.85 6.85
CA ARG A 24 16.60 1.66 6.45
C ARG A 24 15.59 1.81 7.59
N PHE A 25 15.30 0.72 8.29
CA PHE A 25 14.46 0.74 9.47
C PHE A 25 15.05 1.64 10.58
N GLU A 26 16.35 1.50 10.89
CA GLU A 26 17.04 2.37 11.86
C GLU A 26 16.99 3.86 11.47
N GLN A 27 17.13 4.19 10.19
CA GLN A 27 16.99 5.57 9.70
C GLN A 27 15.57 6.10 9.84
N GLN A 28 14.57 5.27 9.58
CA GLN A 28 13.17 5.65 9.75
C GLN A 28 12.80 5.85 11.22
N ILE A 29 13.33 5.01 12.11
CA ILE A 29 13.15 5.14 13.56
C ILE A 29 13.78 6.42 14.09
N ALA A 30 14.97 6.77 13.64
CA ALA A 30 15.68 7.96 14.10
C ALA A 30 14.90 9.28 13.86
N GLN A 31 13.90 9.26 12.99
CA GLN A 31 13.04 10.42 12.69
C GLN A 31 11.79 10.50 13.59
N LEU A 32 11.53 9.45 14.39
CA LEU A 32 10.35 9.43 15.25
C LEU A 32 10.52 10.35 16.47
N PRO A 33 9.46 11.06 16.88
CA PRO A 33 9.46 11.85 18.11
C PRO A 33 9.43 10.94 19.35
N PRO A 34 9.73 11.47 20.55
CA PRO A 34 9.41 10.77 21.79
C PRO A 34 7.90 10.41 21.84
N LEU A 35 7.56 9.22 22.34
CA LEU A 35 6.19 8.68 22.26
C LEU A 35 5.15 9.63 22.87
N GLY A 36 5.39 10.19 24.07
CA GLY A 36 4.49 11.13 24.71
C GLY A 36 4.22 12.41 23.90
N ALA A 37 5.19 12.89 23.13
CA ALA A 37 5.02 14.08 22.29
C ALA A 37 4.16 13.84 21.02
N GLY A 38 3.83 12.59 20.72
CA GLY A 38 3.01 12.19 19.56
C GLY A 38 1.50 12.10 19.85
N ARG A 39 1.09 12.12 21.12
CA ARG A 39 -0.33 12.00 21.49
C ARG A 39 -1.13 13.19 20.95
N LEU A 40 -2.28 12.90 20.38
CA LEU A 40 -3.13 13.92 19.71
C LEU A 40 -3.48 15.07 20.66
N ALA A 41 -3.76 14.76 21.93
CA ALA A 41 -4.08 15.76 22.95
C ALA A 41 -2.87 16.65 23.33
N GLU A 42 -1.65 16.17 23.18
CA GLU A 42 -0.41 16.82 23.63
C GLU A 42 0.36 17.53 22.50
N LEU A 43 -0.07 17.36 21.25
CA LEU A 43 0.56 18.04 20.11
C LEU A 43 0.52 19.56 20.27
N SER A 44 1.58 20.26 19.85
CA SER A 44 1.53 21.71 19.70
C SER A 44 0.45 22.13 18.71
N PRO A 45 -0.11 23.36 18.78
CA PRO A 45 -1.20 23.78 17.88
C PRO A 45 -0.89 23.55 16.40
N GLY A 46 0.29 23.96 15.94
CA GLY A 46 0.66 23.77 14.53
C GLY A 46 0.95 22.30 14.13
N ALA A 47 1.38 21.44 15.08
CA ALA A 47 1.53 20.01 14.82
C ALA A 47 0.18 19.31 14.80
N PHE A 48 -0.75 19.73 15.65
CA PHE A 48 -2.12 19.25 15.67
C PHE A 48 -2.83 19.57 14.36
N GLU A 49 -2.79 20.82 13.89
CA GLU A 49 -3.41 21.21 12.62
C GLU A 49 -2.85 20.40 11.44
N ARG A 50 -1.52 20.29 11.32
CA ARG A 50 -0.92 19.46 10.25
C ARG A 50 -1.35 18.00 10.33
N LYS A 51 -1.43 17.41 11.52
CA LYS A 51 -1.88 16.02 11.68
C LYS A 51 -3.33 15.87 11.27
N ILE A 52 -4.21 16.80 11.63
CA ILE A 52 -5.61 16.77 11.21
C ILE A 52 -5.75 16.97 9.70
N GLU A 53 -5.02 17.88 9.09
CA GLU A 53 -5.01 18.06 7.64
C GLU A 53 -4.56 16.79 6.88
N GLN A 54 -3.60 16.06 7.43
CA GLN A 54 -3.15 14.79 6.84
C GLN A 54 -4.15 13.65 7.01
N CYS A 55 -4.81 13.58 8.17
CA CYS A 55 -5.67 12.45 8.52
C CYS A 55 -7.14 12.68 8.14
N TRP A 56 -7.57 13.94 8.02
CA TRP A 56 -8.97 14.28 7.93
C TRP A 56 -9.23 15.56 7.11
N GLN A 57 -9.39 15.39 5.81
CA GLN A 57 -9.59 16.53 4.90
C GLN A 57 -10.94 17.25 5.08
N ASP A 58 -11.96 16.55 5.62
CA ASP A 58 -13.34 17.03 5.73
C ASP A 58 -13.75 17.54 7.11
N VAL A 59 -12.81 17.72 8.05
CA VAL A 59 -13.16 18.22 9.39
C VAL A 59 -13.37 19.73 9.36
N GLU A 60 -14.60 20.14 9.69
CA GLU A 60 -14.94 21.54 9.88
C GLU A 60 -14.04 22.15 11.00
N ARG A 61 -13.29 23.20 10.67
CA ARG A 61 -12.40 23.86 11.62
C ARG A 61 -13.19 24.53 12.72
N LYS A 62 -12.99 24.11 13.96
CA LYS A 62 -13.61 24.73 15.13
C LYS A 62 -12.64 25.72 15.80
N PRO A 63 -13.13 26.84 16.32
CA PRO A 63 -12.26 27.88 16.92
C PRO A 63 -11.58 27.43 18.20
N MET A 64 -12.12 26.43 18.90
CA MET A 64 -11.54 25.88 20.11
C MET A 64 -11.03 24.45 19.91
N ARG A 65 -9.76 24.22 20.24
CA ARG A 65 -9.10 22.91 20.13
C ARG A 65 -9.88 21.78 20.84
N ALA A 66 -10.41 22.05 22.04
CA ALA A 66 -11.18 21.05 22.80
C ALA A 66 -12.45 20.63 22.05
N GLN A 67 -13.14 21.56 21.40
CA GLN A 67 -14.30 21.24 20.58
C GLN A 67 -13.91 20.44 19.33
N GLN A 68 -12.81 20.82 18.69
CA GLN A 68 -12.30 20.09 17.52
C GLN A 68 -11.86 18.67 17.89
N LEU A 69 -11.19 18.48 19.03
CA LEU A 69 -10.86 17.15 19.55
C LEU A 69 -12.12 16.30 19.83
N ALA A 70 -13.14 16.90 20.45
CA ALA A 70 -14.40 16.20 20.75
C ALA A 70 -15.10 15.72 19.47
N GLU A 71 -15.15 16.55 18.43
CA GLU A 71 -15.72 16.17 17.13
C GLU A 71 -14.92 15.07 16.43
N ILE A 72 -13.58 15.16 16.48
CA ILE A 72 -12.69 14.12 15.94
C ILE A 72 -12.95 12.79 16.65
N TRP A 73 -12.95 12.78 17.98
CA TRP A 73 -13.20 11.56 18.74
C TRP A 73 -14.59 11.01 18.49
N LYS A 74 -15.62 11.85 18.41
CA LYS A 74 -16.97 11.42 18.03
C LYS A 74 -16.98 10.72 16.67
N SER A 75 -16.29 11.25 15.69
CA SER A 75 -16.23 10.66 14.36
C SER A 75 -15.39 9.38 14.33
N VAL A 76 -14.21 9.36 14.99
CA VAL A 76 -13.36 8.14 15.09
C VAL A 76 -14.12 7.02 15.80
N LEU A 77 -14.71 7.31 16.95
CA LEU A 77 -15.40 6.30 17.77
C LEU A 77 -16.71 5.84 17.13
N GLY A 78 -17.40 6.73 16.40
CA GLY A 78 -18.63 6.38 15.67
C GLY A 78 -18.44 5.40 14.53
N SER A 79 -17.21 5.25 14.04
CA SER A 79 -16.88 4.33 12.93
C SER A 79 -15.91 3.22 13.30
N ILE A 80 -15.58 3.07 14.58
CA ILE A 80 -14.47 2.21 15.03
C ILE A 80 -14.72 0.73 14.72
N ASP A 81 -15.96 0.27 14.82
CA ASP A 81 -16.33 -1.12 14.53
C ASP A 81 -16.02 -1.48 13.08
N ILE A 82 -16.39 -0.59 12.15
CA ILE A 82 -16.15 -0.82 10.73
C ILE A 82 -14.68 -0.61 10.38
N GLN A 83 -14.02 0.36 11.01
CA GLN A 83 -12.59 0.55 10.84
C GLN A 83 -11.78 -0.66 11.31
N ALA A 84 -12.19 -1.31 12.42
CA ALA A 84 -11.56 -2.53 12.90
C ALA A 84 -11.65 -3.67 11.88
N ASP A 85 -12.80 -3.82 11.24
CA ASP A 85 -12.99 -4.82 10.18
C ASP A 85 -12.13 -4.54 8.92
N CYS A 86 -11.80 -3.27 8.67
CA CYS A 86 -10.98 -2.84 7.53
C CYS A 86 -9.46 -2.77 7.81
N LEU A 87 -8.98 -3.31 8.93
CA LEU A 87 -7.55 -3.37 9.19
C LEU A 87 -6.85 -4.40 8.28
N SER A 88 -5.65 -4.07 7.82
CA SER A 88 -4.78 -5.07 7.21
C SER A 88 -4.40 -6.12 8.26
N ARG A 89 -3.85 -7.23 7.82
CA ARG A 89 -3.39 -8.28 8.72
C ARG A 89 -2.36 -7.75 9.72
N GLU A 90 -1.40 -6.98 9.25
CA GLU A 90 -0.32 -6.41 10.06
C GLU A 90 -0.85 -5.37 11.06
N GLU A 91 -1.78 -4.51 10.62
CA GLU A 91 -2.46 -3.55 11.50
C GLU A 91 -3.24 -4.28 12.59
N HIS A 92 -3.98 -5.33 12.23
CA HIS A 92 -4.79 -6.13 13.16
C HIS A 92 -3.90 -6.81 14.20
N GLU A 93 -2.85 -7.55 13.78
CA GLU A 93 -1.92 -8.23 14.68
C GLU A 93 -1.22 -7.25 15.64
N LEU A 94 -0.88 -6.06 15.16
CA LEU A 94 -0.25 -5.02 15.96
C LEU A 94 -1.21 -4.44 17.02
N VAL A 95 -2.47 -4.18 16.64
CA VAL A 95 -3.51 -3.72 17.58
C VAL A 95 -3.85 -4.78 18.61
N GLU A 96 -3.99 -6.04 18.21
CA GLU A 96 -4.27 -7.16 19.12
C GLU A 96 -3.16 -7.29 20.18
N ARG A 97 -1.89 -7.26 19.77
CA ARG A 97 -0.75 -7.26 20.69
C ARG A 97 -0.76 -6.03 21.62
N ALA A 98 -1.09 -4.85 21.08
CA ALA A 98 -1.20 -3.65 21.90
C ALA A 98 -2.30 -3.78 22.98
N LEU A 99 -3.47 -4.32 22.62
CA LEU A 99 -4.57 -4.57 23.56
C LEU A 99 -4.15 -5.55 24.68
N ILE A 100 -3.49 -6.66 24.32
CA ILE A 100 -2.97 -7.65 25.27
C ILE A 100 -1.96 -7.02 26.25
N LEU A 101 -1.13 -6.09 25.76
CA LEU A 101 -0.09 -5.43 26.55
C LEU A 101 -0.56 -4.13 27.25
N GLY A 102 -1.86 -3.87 27.31
CA GLY A 102 -2.42 -2.71 28.00
C GLY A 102 -2.37 -1.40 27.21
N GLY A 103 -2.34 -1.48 25.89
CA GLY A 103 -2.46 -0.34 24.97
C GLY A 103 -1.15 0.10 24.31
N SER A 104 -0.02 -0.48 24.67
CA SER A 104 1.28 -0.11 24.08
C SER A 104 2.07 -1.32 23.64
N VAL A 105 2.68 -1.27 22.46
CA VAL A 105 3.48 -2.36 21.88
C VAL A 105 4.74 -1.83 21.22
N ARG A 106 5.84 -2.58 21.35
CA ARG A 106 7.09 -2.32 20.66
C ARG A 106 6.98 -2.73 19.21
N ILE A 107 7.53 -1.93 18.32
CA ILE A 107 7.66 -2.20 16.88
C ILE A 107 9.01 -2.86 16.63
N GLU A 108 9.02 -3.98 15.91
CA GLU A 108 10.20 -4.81 15.77
C GLU A 108 10.83 -4.74 14.37
N ASP A 109 10.03 -4.45 13.35
CA ASP A 109 10.48 -4.40 11.96
C ASP A 109 9.83 -3.28 11.13
N ALA A 110 10.21 -3.21 9.86
CA ALA A 110 9.73 -2.18 8.93
C ALA A 110 8.25 -2.35 8.56
N GLN A 111 7.74 -3.57 8.52
CA GLN A 111 6.35 -3.88 8.18
C GLN A 111 5.42 -3.44 9.31
N GLU A 112 5.78 -3.76 10.55
CA GLU A 112 5.09 -3.24 11.74
C GLU A 112 5.15 -1.71 11.84
N LEU A 113 6.26 -1.08 11.41
CA LEU A 113 6.38 0.38 11.38
C LEU A 113 5.41 1.01 10.40
N GLU A 114 5.22 0.43 9.22
CA GLU A 114 4.23 0.92 8.26
C GLU A 114 2.79 0.72 8.77
N ALA A 115 2.47 -0.43 9.37
CA ALA A 115 1.19 -0.67 10.04
C ALA A 115 0.94 0.36 11.17
N ALA A 116 1.95 0.64 11.99
CA ALA A 116 1.86 1.64 13.06
C ALA A 116 1.61 3.06 12.51
N ARG A 117 2.23 3.42 11.38
CA ARG A 117 1.97 4.68 10.68
C ARG A 117 0.53 4.78 10.19
N ALA A 118 0.02 3.71 9.58
CA ALA A 118 -1.36 3.64 9.13
C ALA A 118 -2.35 3.82 10.30
N LEU A 119 -2.14 3.14 11.42
CA LEU A 119 -2.93 3.32 12.65
C LEU A 119 -2.84 4.75 13.21
N SER A 120 -1.67 5.36 13.14
CA SER A 120 -1.49 6.77 13.54
C SER A 120 -2.23 7.75 12.61
N LEU A 121 -2.31 7.46 11.31
CA LEU A 121 -3.10 8.24 10.36
C LEU A 121 -4.61 8.07 10.58
N ARG A 122 -5.05 6.92 11.08
CA ARG A 122 -6.45 6.71 11.53
C ARG A 122 -6.77 7.41 12.84
N LEU A 123 -5.81 8.04 13.49
CA LEU A 123 -5.90 8.63 14.83
C LEU A 123 -6.19 7.61 15.95
N TRP A 124 -5.89 6.34 15.69
CA TRP A 124 -6.07 5.28 16.70
C TRP A 124 -4.90 5.20 17.67
N ALA A 125 -3.74 5.63 17.23
CA ALA A 125 -2.51 5.45 17.97
C ALA A 125 -1.52 6.59 17.77
N SER A 126 -0.63 6.72 18.73
CA SER A 126 0.58 7.51 18.64
C SER A 126 1.79 6.62 18.39
N LEU A 127 2.69 7.08 17.53
CA LEU A 127 3.92 6.41 17.18
C LEU A 127 5.10 7.26 17.64
N GLY A 128 6.03 6.66 18.38
CA GLY A 128 7.19 7.42 18.90
C GLY A 128 8.23 6.52 19.56
N LEU A 129 9.24 7.15 20.17
CA LEU A 129 10.36 6.50 20.82
C LEU A 129 10.19 6.41 22.34
N VAL A 130 10.45 5.24 22.91
CA VAL A 130 10.66 5.02 24.34
C VAL A 130 12.07 4.45 24.51
N SER A 131 12.94 5.20 25.20
CA SER A 131 14.34 4.81 25.40
C SER A 131 15.07 4.43 24.07
N GLY A 132 14.81 5.19 23.00
CA GLY A 132 15.41 4.98 21.69
C GLY A 132 14.84 3.82 20.87
N ARG A 133 13.78 3.18 21.34
CA ARG A 133 13.09 2.09 20.63
C ARG A 133 11.71 2.54 20.15
N PRO A 134 11.25 2.12 18.96
CA PRO A 134 9.94 2.51 18.44
C PRO A 134 8.82 1.77 19.16
N TYR A 135 7.79 2.50 19.51
CA TYR A 135 6.57 2.01 20.14
C TYR A 135 5.34 2.61 19.47
N LEU A 136 4.30 1.81 19.39
CA LEU A 136 2.93 2.22 19.16
C LEU A 136 2.20 2.29 20.50
N GLU A 137 1.43 3.33 20.74
CA GLU A 137 0.53 3.45 21.89
C GLU A 137 -0.87 3.83 21.41
N LEU A 138 -1.87 3.00 21.68
CA LEU A 138 -3.26 3.30 21.38
C LEU A 138 -3.72 4.50 22.18
N GLU A 139 -4.45 5.41 21.54
CA GLU A 139 -5.02 6.59 22.19
C GLU A 139 -6.07 6.14 23.22
N THR A 140 -6.05 6.72 24.42
CA THR A 140 -6.91 6.29 25.54
C THR A 140 -8.40 6.19 25.17
N PRO A 141 -8.99 7.12 24.39
CA PRO A 141 -10.40 7.01 23.99
C PRO A 141 -10.70 5.82 23.08
N VAL A 142 -9.70 5.26 22.40
CA VAL A 142 -9.83 4.19 21.42
C VAL A 142 -9.76 2.80 22.03
N LEU A 143 -9.06 2.65 23.17
CA LEU A 143 -8.77 1.34 23.80
C LEU A 143 -10.01 0.46 24.00
N GLU A 144 -11.00 0.94 24.77
CA GLU A 144 -12.19 0.15 25.06
C GLU A 144 -13.08 -0.09 23.84
N PRO A 145 -13.36 0.92 22.97
CA PRO A 145 -14.10 0.69 21.74
C PRO A 145 -13.44 -0.32 20.79
N VAL A 146 -12.13 -0.26 20.60
CA VAL A 146 -11.40 -1.24 19.78
C VAL A 146 -11.45 -2.63 20.39
N ALA A 147 -11.23 -2.77 21.70
CA ALA A 147 -11.34 -4.06 22.37
C ALA A 147 -12.73 -4.69 22.19
N ARG A 148 -13.79 -3.88 22.24
CA ARG A 148 -15.16 -4.35 21.95
C ARG A 148 -15.34 -4.75 20.50
N ALA A 149 -14.79 -3.98 19.56
CA ALA A 149 -14.87 -4.29 18.14
C ALA A 149 -14.19 -5.63 17.82
N PHE A 150 -13.03 -5.90 18.40
CA PHE A 150 -12.28 -7.15 18.23
C PHE A 150 -12.97 -8.36 18.89
N ALA A 151 -13.76 -8.13 19.94
CA ALA A 151 -14.52 -9.18 20.61
C ALA A 151 -15.84 -9.57 19.91
N ARG A 152 -16.20 -8.91 18.81
CA ARG A 152 -17.42 -9.26 18.03
C ARG A 152 -17.25 -10.62 17.36
N GLU A 153 -18.25 -11.48 17.47
CA GLU A 153 -18.24 -12.84 16.93
C GLU A 153 -17.94 -12.90 15.42
N GLN A 154 -18.41 -11.90 14.68
CA GLN A 154 -18.26 -11.85 13.21
C GLN A 154 -17.02 -11.06 12.74
N HIS A 155 -16.27 -10.43 13.64
CA HIS A 155 -15.16 -9.54 13.29
C HIS A 155 -14.14 -10.23 12.37
N GLU A 156 -13.65 -11.40 12.75
CA GLU A 156 -12.61 -12.10 12.00
C GLU A 156 -13.10 -12.58 10.62
N GLU A 157 -14.35 -13.05 10.50
CA GLU A 157 -14.93 -13.45 9.22
C GLU A 157 -15.03 -12.27 8.25
N ILE A 158 -15.48 -11.12 8.76
CA ILE A 158 -15.62 -9.89 7.99
C ILE A 158 -14.25 -9.39 7.52
N ARG A 159 -13.28 -9.35 8.44
CA ARG A 159 -11.91 -8.93 8.16
C ARG A 159 -11.28 -9.77 7.04
N GLN A 160 -11.40 -11.10 7.11
CA GLN A 160 -10.87 -12.01 6.08
C GLN A 160 -11.52 -11.78 4.71
N LYS A 161 -12.84 -11.53 4.67
CA LYS A 161 -13.54 -11.20 3.43
C LYS A 161 -13.06 -9.87 2.83
N LEU A 162 -12.86 -8.85 3.68
CA LEU A 162 -12.35 -7.55 3.26
C LEU A 162 -10.89 -7.63 2.80
N GLU A 163 -10.04 -8.38 3.49
CA GLU A 163 -8.65 -8.65 3.10
C GLU A 163 -8.60 -9.34 1.73
N SER A 164 -9.40 -10.35 1.53
CA SER A 164 -9.52 -11.06 0.25
C SER A 164 -9.99 -10.14 -0.87
N PHE A 165 -10.97 -9.28 -0.59
CA PHE A 165 -11.43 -8.26 -1.53
C PHE A 165 -10.35 -7.25 -1.88
N GLN A 166 -9.61 -6.75 -0.90
CA GLN A 166 -8.51 -5.81 -1.10
C GLN A 166 -7.38 -6.43 -1.95
N ALA A 167 -6.99 -7.67 -1.64
CA ALA A 167 -5.99 -8.40 -2.41
C ALA A 167 -6.44 -8.57 -3.88
N TRP A 168 -7.71 -8.94 -4.09
CA TRP A 168 -8.31 -9.06 -5.40
C TRP A 168 -8.31 -7.71 -6.16
N LEU A 169 -8.75 -6.61 -5.52
CA LEU A 169 -8.79 -5.28 -6.12
C LEU A 169 -7.38 -4.79 -6.51
N THR A 170 -6.41 -4.97 -5.61
CA THR A 170 -5.01 -4.58 -5.85
C THR A 170 -4.42 -5.37 -7.03
N GLY A 171 -4.67 -6.70 -7.07
CA GLY A 171 -4.24 -7.54 -8.18
C GLY A 171 -4.90 -7.15 -9.51
N LEU A 172 -6.18 -6.80 -9.48
CA LEU A 172 -6.90 -6.32 -10.65
C LEU A 172 -6.34 -4.99 -11.16
N LEU A 173 -6.13 -4.02 -10.27
CA LEU A 173 -5.51 -2.73 -10.62
C LEU A 173 -4.10 -2.91 -11.16
N TYR A 174 -3.30 -3.79 -10.55
CA TYR A 174 -1.99 -4.13 -11.08
C TYR A 174 -2.05 -4.67 -12.52
N ARG A 175 -3.08 -5.45 -12.84
CA ARG A 175 -3.26 -6.04 -14.17
C ARG A 175 -3.71 -5.05 -15.24
N ILE A 176 -4.69 -4.18 -14.92
CA ILE A 176 -5.36 -3.27 -15.88
C ILE A 176 -5.02 -1.79 -15.71
N GLY A 177 -4.47 -1.39 -14.59
CA GLY A 177 -4.05 0.00 -14.30
C GLY A 177 -5.17 0.91 -13.81
N VAL A 178 -6.37 0.82 -14.36
CA VAL A 178 -7.53 1.69 -14.05
C VAL A 178 -8.82 0.91 -14.09
N ILE A 179 -9.73 1.15 -13.14
CA ILE A 179 -11.04 0.52 -13.06
C ILE A 179 -12.12 1.53 -12.61
N ASP A 180 -13.33 1.42 -13.16
CA ASP A 180 -14.51 2.17 -12.67
C ASP A 180 -14.87 1.69 -11.24
N ASP A 181 -15.04 2.59 -10.29
CA ASP A 181 -15.27 2.27 -8.87
C ASP A 181 -16.59 1.52 -8.62
N ARG A 182 -17.56 1.64 -9.54
CA ARG A 182 -18.86 0.96 -9.44
C ARG A 182 -18.74 -0.56 -9.48
N GLN A 183 -17.75 -1.10 -10.18
CA GLN A 183 -17.56 -2.55 -10.28
C GLN A 183 -17.03 -3.16 -8.98
N PRO A 184 -15.91 -2.67 -8.38
CA PRO A 184 -15.49 -3.09 -7.05
C PRO A 184 -16.57 -2.91 -6.00
N GLN A 185 -17.35 -1.82 -6.06
CA GLN A 185 -18.50 -1.63 -5.16
C GLN A 185 -19.51 -2.77 -5.27
N GLN A 186 -19.89 -3.19 -6.49
CA GLN A 186 -20.83 -4.30 -6.67
C GLN A 186 -20.30 -5.62 -6.11
N VAL A 187 -19.00 -5.91 -6.27
CA VAL A 187 -18.38 -7.11 -5.69
C VAL A 187 -18.36 -7.04 -4.17
N LEU A 188 -17.95 -5.90 -3.63
CA LEU A 188 -17.96 -5.65 -2.19
C LEU A 188 -19.38 -5.85 -1.61
N LEU A 189 -20.39 -5.27 -2.26
CA LEU A 189 -21.79 -5.41 -1.88
C LEU A 189 -22.26 -6.87 -1.86
N ARG A 190 -21.94 -7.62 -2.90
CA ARG A 190 -22.37 -9.02 -3.03
C ARG A 190 -21.69 -9.94 -2.02
N ASP A 191 -20.37 -9.84 -1.87
CA ASP A 191 -19.56 -10.85 -1.20
C ASP A 191 -19.32 -10.52 0.29
N VAL A 192 -19.38 -9.25 0.67
CA VAL A 192 -19.12 -8.81 2.02
C VAL A 192 -20.38 -8.35 2.74
N MET A 193 -21.29 -7.67 2.06
CA MET A 193 -22.41 -6.96 2.69
C MET A 193 -23.61 -7.83 3.05
N GLY A 194 -23.65 -9.09 2.62
CA GLY A 194 -24.61 -10.03 3.20
C GLY A 194 -24.50 -10.13 4.74
N VAL A 195 -23.44 -9.56 5.32
CA VAL A 195 -23.10 -9.58 6.74
C VAL A 195 -23.30 -8.20 7.43
N PHE A 196 -23.44 -7.10 6.67
CA PHE A 196 -23.52 -5.74 7.21
C PHE A 196 -24.91 -5.11 7.03
N ALA A 197 -25.47 -4.57 8.12
CA ALA A 197 -26.77 -3.92 8.12
C ALA A 197 -26.77 -2.46 7.61
N GLU A 198 -25.64 -1.75 7.61
CA GLU A 198 -25.55 -0.31 7.30
C GLU A 198 -24.68 -0.04 6.07
N HIS A 199 -25.31 -0.07 4.95
CA HIS A 199 -24.76 -0.02 3.60
C HIS A 199 -23.91 1.22 3.28
N GLU A 200 -24.38 2.41 3.61
CA GLU A 200 -23.77 3.68 3.19
C GLU A 200 -22.48 3.98 3.95
N GLN A 201 -22.43 3.66 5.23
CA GLN A 201 -21.25 3.85 6.07
C GLN A 201 -20.09 2.94 5.66
N LEU A 202 -20.36 1.66 5.36
CA LEU A 202 -19.34 0.75 4.88
C LEU A 202 -18.75 1.21 3.55
N MET A 203 -19.58 1.69 2.63
CA MET A 203 -19.12 2.17 1.33
C MET A 203 -18.23 3.40 1.45
N GLN A 204 -18.58 4.34 2.33
CA GLN A 204 -17.73 5.51 2.59
C GLN A 204 -16.38 5.11 3.22
N LEU A 205 -16.40 4.13 4.13
CA LEU A 205 -15.19 3.61 4.76
C LEU A 205 -14.36 2.73 3.82
N ALA A 206 -15.00 1.91 3.01
CA ALA A 206 -14.32 1.14 1.98
C ALA A 206 -13.61 2.06 0.99
N ARG A 207 -14.25 3.13 0.54
CA ARG A 207 -13.60 4.17 -0.28
C ARG A 207 -12.38 4.77 0.43
N ARG A 208 -12.46 5.00 1.74
CA ARG A 208 -11.40 5.64 2.51
C ARG A 208 -10.24 4.71 2.89
N TYR A 209 -10.51 3.43 3.18
CA TYR A 209 -9.53 2.50 3.75
C TYR A 209 -9.16 1.33 2.84
N LEU A 210 -10.12 0.74 2.13
CA LEU A 210 -9.83 -0.36 1.19
C LEU A 210 -9.19 0.16 -0.10
N TRP A 211 -9.49 1.41 -0.48
CA TRP A 211 -8.88 2.07 -1.62
C TRP A 211 -7.55 2.77 -1.27
N ALA A 212 -7.01 2.61 -0.05
CA ALA A 212 -5.75 3.24 0.36
C ALA A 212 -4.54 2.79 -0.46
N SER A 213 -4.64 1.64 -1.14
CA SER A 213 -3.60 1.13 -2.06
C SER A 213 -3.72 1.64 -3.49
N CYS A 214 -4.70 2.48 -3.78
CA CYS A 214 -4.93 3.05 -5.11
C CYS A 214 -5.31 4.53 -5.02
N ASP A 215 -5.04 5.26 -6.08
CA ASP A 215 -5.48 6.64 -6.23
C ASP A 215 -6.90 6.69 -6.78
N CYS A 216 -7.66 7.72 -6.40
CA CYS A 216 -8.97 8.00 -6.94
C CYS A 216 -8.90 9.21 -7.86
N VAL A 217 -9.43 9.09 -9.07
CA VAL A 217 -9.47 10.18 -10.05
C VAL A 217 -10.92 10.44 -10.45
N ASP A 218 -11.37 11.67 -10.23
CA ASP A 218 -12.68 12.10 -10.70
C ASP A 218 -12.69 12.23 -12.22
N TYR A 219 -13.71 11.66 -12.83
CA TYR A 219 -13.89 11.73 -14.26
C TYR A 219 -15.37 11.98 -14.61
N SER A 220 -15.63 12.55 -15.81
CA SER A 220 -16.96 12.97 -16.27
C SER A 220 -18.03 11.85 -16.30
N GLY A 221 -18.31 11.19 -15.19
CA GLY A 221 -19.27 10.10 -15.07
C GLY A 221 -19.06 9.21 -13.84
N GLY A 222 -18.14 9.56 -12.97
CA GLY A 222 -17.88 8.82 -11.74
C GLY A 222 -16.43 8.90 -11.27
N VAL A 223 -16.09 8.04 -10.34
CA VAL A 223 -14.74 7.90 -9.81
C VAL A 223 -14.06 6.71 -10.47
N MET A 224 -12.82 6.88 -10.85
CA MET A 224 -11.95 5.81 -11.33
C MET A 224 -10.91 5.48 -10.26
N LEU A 225 -10.75 4.21 -9.97
CA LEU A 225 -9.65 3.71 -9.15
C LEU A 225 -8.44 3.48 -10.05
N VAL A 226 -7.29 3.95 -9.61
CA VAL A 226 -6.06 4.00 -10.40
C VAL A 226 -4.92 3.36 -9.62
N HIS A 227 -4.12 2.52 -10.28
CA HIS A 227 -2.91 1.99 -9.64
C HIS A 227 -1.93 3.14 -9.33
N SER A 228 -1.44 3.20 -8.08
CA SER A 228 -0.59 4.30 -7.57
C SER A 228 0.70 4.55 -8.37
N ALA A 229 1.20 3.57 -9.10
CA ALA A 229 2.37 3.72 -9.97
C ALA A 229 2.05 4.31 -11.35
N LEU A 230 0.78 4.60 -11.67
CA LEU A 230 0.38 5.14 -12.98
C LEU A 230 0.58 6.66 -13.02
N ALA A 231 1.51 7.13 -13.85
CA ALA A 231 1.88 8.55 -13.92
C ALA A 231 0.84 9.42 -14.65
N ASP A 232 0.17 8.88 -15.69
CA ASP A 232 -0.88 9.59 -16.45
C ASP A 232 -2.18 8.76 -16.52
N PRO A 233 -3.01 8.83 -15.47
CA PRO A 233 -4.28 8.14 -15.45
C PRO A 233 -5.27 8.66 -16.49
N HIS A 234 -5.25 9.94 -16.80
CA HIS A 234 -6.20 10.54 -17.75
C HIS A 234 -6.03 9.99 -19.16
N HIS A 235 -4.80 9.77 -19.59
CA HIS A 235 -4.51 9.16 -20.89
C HIS A 235 -5.06 7.74 -20.99
N LEU A 236 -4.82 6.93 -19.96
CA LEU A 236 -5.31 5.55 -19.91
C LEU A 236 -6.84 5.49 -19.83
N ILE A 237 -7.46 6.35 -19.01
CA ILE A 237 -8.92 6.46 -18.88
C ILE A 237 -9.54 6.86 -20.24
N ALA A 238 -8.99 7.86 -20.91
CA ALA A 238 -9.49 8.31 -22.22
C ALA A 238 -9.40 7.22 -23.29
N THR A 239 -8.33 6.44 -23.29
CA THR A 239 -8.10 5.33 -24.21
C THR A 239 -8.99 4.13 -23.88
N GLY A 240 -9.12 3.78 -22.60
CA GLY A 240 -9.91 2.65 -22.13
C GLY A 240 -11.42 2.85 -22.26
N ARG A 241 -11.93 4.08 -22.12
CA ARG A 241 -13.39 4.36 -22.20
C ARG A 241 -14.05 4.04 -23.54
N ARG A 242 -13.31 4.06 -24.61
CA ARG A 242 -13.89 3.72 -25.93
C ARG A 242 -14.26 2.25 -26.05
N ARG A 243 -13.88 1.40 -25.07
CA ARG A 243 -13.93 -0.06 -25.16
C ARG A 243 -14.44 -0.78 -23.90
N GLN A 244 -15.05 -0.05 -22.95
CA GLN A 244 -15.45 -0.66 -21.68
C GLN A 244 -16.73 -1.51 -21.76
N SER A 245 -16.53 -2.80 -21.88
CA SER A 245 -17.23 -3.76 -21.04
C SER A 245 -16.16 -4.49 -20.22
N LEU A 246 -15.84 -3.96 -19.04
CA LEU A 246 -14.87 -4.58 -18.15
C LEU A 246 -15.49 -5.84 -17.55
N PHE A 247 -15.27 -6.96 -18.21
CA PHE A 247 -15.53 -8.26 -17.65
C PHE A 247 -14.49 -8.51 -16.54
N MET A 248 -14.97 -8.56 -15.29
CA MET A 248 -14.13 -8.89 -14.15
C MET A 248 -14.03 -10.41 -14.07
N PRO A 249 -12.85 -11.00 -14.29
CA PRO A 249 -12.69 -12.43 -14.07
C PRO A 249 -12.90 -12.73 -12.58
N PRO A 250 -13.76 -13.69 -12.22
CA PRO A 250 -14.17 -13.95 -10.85
C PRO A 250 -13.08 -14.51 -9.94
N GLU A 251 -11.96 -14.96 -10.49
CA GLU A 251 -10.90 -15.62 -9.72
C GLU A 251 -9.52 -15.21 -10.24
N ILE A 252 -8.87 -14.28 -9.53
CA ILE A 252 -7.44 -14.05 -9.73
C ILE A 252 -6.75 -14.12 -8.37
N PRO A 253 -6.11 -15.24 -8.02
CA PRO A 253 -5.06 -15.26 -7.02
C PRO A 253 -3.85 -14.57 -7.65
N VAL A 254 -3.77 -13.25 -7.55
CA VAL A 254 -2.65 -12.48 -8.10
C VAL A 254 -1.80 -12.03 -6.93
N PRO A 255 -0.48 -12.28 -6.95
CA PRO A 255 0.44 -11.58 -6.05
C PRO A 255 0.22 -10.08 -6.23
N MET A 256 0.14 -9.34 -5.12
CA MET A 256 -0.22 -7.92 -5.13
C MET A 256 0.68 -7.04 -6.00
N ASP A 257 1.91 -7.47 -6.29
CA ASP A 257 2.95 -6.64 -6.89
C ASP A 257 3.49 -7.10 -8.23
N ILE A 258 3.26 -8.35 -8.65
CA ILE A 258 3.87 -8.91 -9.86
C ILE A 258 3.10 -10.13 -10.35
N LEU A 259 2.88 -10.22 -11.68
CA LEU A 259 2.30 -11.41 -12.28
C LEU A 259 3.33 -12.53 -12.42
N PRO A 260 2.92 -13.83 -12.31
CA PRO A 260 3.84 -14.96 -12.42
C PRO A 260 4.68 -14.93 -13.70
N GLU A 261 4.12 -14.51 -14.82
CA GLU A 261 4.79 -14.37 -16.11
C GLU A 261 5.81 -13.22 -16.16
N GLU A 262 5.71 -12.25 -15.27
CA GLU A 262 6.61 -11.09 -15.17
C GLU A 262 7.84 -11.37 -14.30
N ILE A 263 7.73 -12.33 -13.35
CA ILE A 263 8.82 -12.69 -12.43
C ILE A 263 10.12 -13.06 -13.15
N PRO A 264 10.12 -13.93 -14.17
CA PRO A 264 11.33 -14.25 -14.90
C PRO A 264 11.94 -13.04 -15.59
N LEU A 265 11.12 -12.16 -16.17
CA LEU A 265 11.58 -10.95 -16.87
C LEU A 265 12.26 -9.98 -15.92
N GLN A 266 11.69 -9.78 -14.73
CA GLN A 266 12.29 -8.94 -13.70
C GLN A 266 13.61 -9.52 -13.19
N ARG A 267 13.66 -10.82 -12.88
CA ARG A 267 14.88 -11.50 -12.42
C ARG A 267 16.00 -11.49 -13.47
N ASP A 268 15.67 -11.59 -14.74
CA ASP A 268 16.66 -11.52 -15.82
C ASP A 268 17.28 -10.11 -15.88
N LEU A 269 16.47 -9.07 -15.70
CA LEU A 269 16.97 -7.70 -15.63
C LEU A 269 17.79 -7.46 -14.36
N GLU A 270 17.33 -7.89 -13.18
CA GLU A 270 18.08 -7.80 -11.91
C GLU A 270 19.47 -8.43 -12.05
N ARG A 271 19.55 -9.62 -12.62
CA ARG A 271 20.83 -10.30 -12.87
C ARG A 271 21.73 -9.54 -13.85
N ALA A 272 21.14 -8.98 -14.89
CA ALA A 272 21.91 -8.25 -15.90
C ALA A 272 22.53 -6.94 -15.37
N ILE A 273 21.87 -6.27 -14.38
CA ILE A 273 22.33 -5.00 -13.80
C ILE A 273 23.12 -5.19 -12.49
N SER A 274 23.20 -6.41 -11.99
CA SER A 274 23.88 -6.71 -10.72
C SER A 274 25.33 -6.27 -10.74
N GLY A 275 25.74 -5.58 -9.68
CA GLY A 275 27.10 -5.05 -9.52
C GLY A 275 27.44 -3.83 -10.40
N ALA A 276 26.48 -3.31 -11.18
CA ALA A 276 26.70 -2.16 -12.07
C ALA A 276 26.01 -0.89 -11.57
N LEU A 277 25.27 -0.93 -10.47
CA LEU A 277 24.48 0.17 -9.95
C LEU A 277 25.31 1.19 -9.17
N ARG A 278 24.89 2.45 -9.25
CA ARG A 278 25.42 3.54 -8.39
C ARG A 278 25.02 3.29 -6.93
N SER A 279 25.82 3.84 -6.01
CA SER A 279 25.50 3.82 -4.59
C SER A 279 24.11 4.43 -4.32
N GLY A 280 23.31 3.73 -3.51
CA GLY A 280 21.94 4.12 -3.18
C GLY A 280 20.85 3.47 -4.02
N TYR A 281 21.20 2.74 -5.08
CA TYR A 281 20.27 1.92 -5.86
C TYR A 281 20.45 0.44 -5.55
N ASN A 282 19.37 -0.34 -5.63
CA ASN A 282 19.41 -1.80 -5.60
C ASN A 282 18.73 -2.37 -6.86
N GLU A 283 19.09 -3.60 -7.22
CA GLU A 283 18.65 -4.25 -8.44
C GLU A 283 17.13 -4.43 -8.49
N ALA A 284 16.53 -4.84 -7.38
CA ALA A 284 15.09 -5.10 -7.31
C ALA A 284 14.26 -3.81 -7.49
N ASP A 285 14.67 -2.70 -6.88
CA ASP A 285 13.97 -1.42 -7.02
C ASP A 285 14.12 -0.86 -8.43
N VAL A 286 15.31 -0.93 -9.03
CA VAL A 286 15.55 -0.48 -10.41
C VAL A 286 14.73 -1.34 -11.39
N ALA A 287 14.75 -2.65 -11.25
CA ALA A 287 13.99 -3.54 -12.13
C ALA A 287 12.48 -3.36 -11.95
N ARG A 288 11.99 -3.16 -10.72
CA ARG A 288 10.60 -2.84 -10.43
C ARG A 288 10.15 -1.53 -11.07
N ASN A 289 10.94 -0.47 -10.95
CA ASN A 289 10.63 0.83 -11.56
C ASN A 289 10.56 0.74 -13.09
N LEU A 290 11.52 0.04 -13.71
CA LEU A 290 11.51 -0.20 -15.15
C LEU A 290 10.31 -1.06 -15.58
N ARG A 291 9.89 -2.04 -14.77
CA ARG A 291 8.68 -2.81 -14.98
C ARG A 291 7.44 -1.90 -15.02
N PHE A 292 7.29 -0.98 -14.06
CA PHE A 292 6.17 -0.04 -14.07
C PHE A 292 6.20 0.93 -15.25
N LEU A 293 7.37 1.41 -15.65
CA LEU A 293 7.51 2.21 -16.88
C LEU A 293 7.06 1.43 -18.12
N CYS A 294 7.44 0.15 -18.19
CA CYS A 294 7.00 -0.73 -19.27
C CYS A 294 5.47 -0.90 -19.28
N LYS A 295 4.85 -1.17 -18.12
CA LYS A 295 3.39 -1.30 -18.00
C LYS A 295 2.64 -0.04 -18.42
N GLN A 296 3.20 1.14 -18.18
CA GLN A 296 2.66 2.42 -18.61
C GLN A 296 2.82 2.68 -20.13
N GLY A 297 3.59 1.85 -20.81
CA GLY A 297 3.84 2.01 -22.24
C GLY A 297 4.98 3.00 -22.57
N ALA A 298 5.85 3.30 -21.59
CA ALA A 298 7.04 4.11 -21.86
C ALA A 298 7.88 3.50 -22.99
N PRO A 299 8.38 4.29 -23.94
CA PRO A 299 9.16 3.76 -25.05
C PRO A 299 10.51 3.21 -24.58
N LEU A 300 11.02 2.19 -25.25
CA LEU A 300 12.23 1.46 -24.85
C LEU A 300 13.44 2.38 -24.63
N HIS A 301 13.64 3.39 -25.48
CA HIS A 301 14.74 4.34 -25.33
C HIS A 301 14.64 5.15 -24.02
N ALA A 302 13.43 5.57 -23.61
CA ALA A 302 13.25 6.26 -22.34
C ALA A 302 13.56 5.34 -21.15
N MET A 303 13.22 4.06 -21.24
CA MET A 303 13.60 3.07 -20.23
C MET A 303 15.12 2.84 -20.19
N GLU A 304 15.81 2.84 -21.35
CA GLU A 304 17.27 2.78 -21.42
C GLU A 304 17.92 4.00 -20.76
N ASP A 305 17.38 5.20 -20.97
CA ASP A 305 17.87 6.44 -20.35
C ASP A 305 17.73 6.39 -18.82
N VAL A 306 16.57 5.93 -18.32
CA VAL A 306 16.35 5.71 -16.89
C VAL A 306 17.34 4.69 -16.35
N LEU A 307 17.52 3.55 -17.01
CA LEU A 307 18.49 2.54 -16.62
C LEU A 307 19.91 3.14 -16.58
N GLN A 308 20.34 3.84 -17.65
CA GLN A 308 21.66 4.47 -17.72
C GLN A 308 21.90 5.45 -16.55
N SER A 309 20.88 6.17 -16.12
CA SER A 309 20.99 7.13 -15.01
C SER A 309 21.30 6.44 -13.66
N THR A 310 20.95 5.16 -13.49
CA THR A 310 21.17 4.37 -12.27
C THR A 310 22.49 3.60 -12.27
N LEU A 311 23.19 3.51 -13.41
CA LEU A 311 24.41 2.72 -13.58
C LEU A 311 25.69 3.55 -13.39
N ILE A 312 26.76 2.89 -12.89
CA ILE A 312 28.13 3.44 -12.89
C ILE A 312 28.88 3.17 -14.20
N VAL A 313 28.34 2.30 -15.03
CA VAL A 313 28.88 1.89 -16.35
C VAL A 313 27.88 2.17 -17.45
N TYR A 314 28.30 2.10 -18.69
CA TYR A 314 27.37 2.18 -19.83
C TYR A 314 26.52 0.92 -19.93
N VAL A 315 25.25 1.09 -20.39
CA VAL A 315 24.34 -0.02 -20.64
C VAL A 315 24.98 -1.02 -21.59
N SER A 316 25.25 -2.23 -21.09
CA SER A 316 25.85 -3.32 -21.86
C SER A 316 24.83 -3.96 -22.82
N THR A 317 25.30 -4.75 -23.79
CA THR A 317 24.43 -5.53 -24.68
C THR A 317 23.54 -6.49 -23.92
N GLY A 318 24.05 -7.13 -22.83
CA GLY A 318 23.26 -8.01 -21.98
C GLY A 318 22.14 -7.29 -21.27
N MET A 319 22.40 -6.09 -20.71
CA MET A 319 21.39 -5.24 -20.06
C MET A 319 20.31 -4.79 -21.04
N ARG A 320 20.71 -4.35 -22.26
CA ARG A 320 19.75 -4.00 -23.32
C ARG A 320 18.89 -5.19 -23.73
N GLY A 321 19.49 -6.38 -23.85
CA GLY A 321 18.78 -7.60 -24.17
C GLY A 321 17.72 -7.95 -23.12
N ALA A 322 18.07 -7.87 -21.83
CA ALA A 322 17.14 -8.13 -20.73
C ALA A 322 16.01 -7.08 -20.68
N LEU A 323 16.36 -5.78 -20.86
CA LEU A 323 15.37 -4.71 -20.88
C LEU A 323 14.43 -4.82 -22.09
N ALA A 324 14.96 -5.13 -23.27
CA ALA A 324 14.17 -5.34 -24.48
C ALA A 324 13.23 -6.57 -24.33
N ASN A 325 13.73 -7.67 -23.74
CA ASN A 325 12.91 -8.84 -23.44
C ASN A 325 11.75 -8.49 -22.50
N MET A 326 11.99 -7.73 -21.45
CA MET A 326 10.94 -7.19 -20.58
C MET A 326 9.96 -6.33 -21.40
N TYR A 327 10.44 -5.37 -22.17
CA TYR A 327 9.62 -4.43 -22.93
C TYR A 327 8.66 -5.12 -23.92
N TYR A 328 9.12 -6.15 -24.64
CA TYR A 328 8.31 -6.82 -25.67
C TYR A 328 7.40 -7.92 -25.12
N ARG A 329 7.70 -8.48 -23.97
CA ARG A 329 6.94 -9.61 -23.42
C ARG A 329 6.01 -9.21 -22.28
N MET A 330 6.21 -8.07 -21.67
CA MET A 330 5.38 -7.61 -20.55
C MET A 330 4.04 -7.05 -21.06
N PRO A 331 2.90 -7.46 -20.49
CA PRO A 331 1.60 -6.87 -20.83
C PRO A 331 1.53 -5.43 -20.34
N LYS A 332 1.25 -4.51 -21.26
CA LYS A 332 1.08 -3.09 -20.95
C LYS A 332 -0.36 -2.80 -20.55
N TRP A 333 -0.56 -1.83 -19.66
CA TRP A 333 -1.90 -1.46 -19.19
C TRP A 333 -2.83 -1.03 -20.32
N ILE A 334 -2.36 -0.29 -21.30
CA ILE A 334 -3.15 0.08 -22.49
C ILE A 334 -3.61 -1.14 -23.28
N GLU A 335 -2.73 -2.11 -23.51
CA GLU A 335 -3.04 -3.34 -24.24
C GLU A 335 -3.96 -4.27 -23.45
N SER A 336 -3.82 -4.29 -22.11
CA SER A 336 -4.67 -5.07 -21.21
C SER A 336 -6.09 -4.51 -21.17
N ALA A 337 -6.25 -3.20 -21.13
CA ALA A 337 -7.55 -2.52 -21.25
C ALA A 337 -8.20 -2.77 -22.62
N GLU A 338 -7.41 -2.87 -23.69
CA GLU A 338 -7.89 -3.22 -25.02
C GLU A 338 -8.36 -4.67 -25.16
N ARG A 339 -7.65 -5.61 -24.55
CA ARG A 339 -8.00 -7.06 -24.58
C ARG A 339 -9.22 -7.37 -23.72
N ALA A 340 -9.33 -6.75 -22.55
CA ALA A 340 -10.50 -6.92 -21.69
C ALA A 340 -11.81 -6.44 -22.34
N ALA A 341 -11.72 -5.54 -23.32
CA ALA A 341 -12.87 -5.06 -24.08
C ALA A 341 -13.29 -5.99 -25.24
N LEU A 342 -12.47 -6.99 -25.56
CA LEU A 342 -12.72 -7.93 -26.66
C LEU A 342 -13.22 -9.30 -26.19
N GLN A 343 -13.23 -9.58 -24.87
CA GLN A 343 -13.78 -10.76 -24.21
C GLN A 343 -15.13 -10.48 -23.57
#